data_619b9dd46d46cc87e75bbea48d1f4fe0
#
_entry.id   619b9dd46d46cc87e75bbea48d1f4fe0
#
_cell.length_a   1.000
_cell.length_b   1.000
_cell.length_c   1.000
_cell.angle_alpha   90.00
_cell.angle_beta   90.00
_cell.angle_gamma   90.00
#
_symmetry.space_group_name_H-M   'P 1'
#
loop_
_entity.id
_entity.type
_entity.pdbx_description
1 polymer ?
#
loop_
_entity_poly.entity_id
_entity_poly.type
_entity_poly.pdbx_seq_one_letter_code
_entity_poly.pdbx_strand_id
1 'polypeptide(L)'
;ALRTARELRESGGKERLLWTTGSFLIWDYLRTASDEQQKEMAEAVRAGDISWHGLPCTTHTELMNGPLFEYGMSLSGDLDARFGRKTIGAKMTDVPGHTIAMVPYLAKAGLKFLHIGVNPASTVPDVPDVFRWQYEGSEIVVMYNRDYGKFTMIPGTETAVYFAHTGDNHGPQSAEAIRQVYRELEEEYPDAQLCAADLNGLAREVLAIKDTLPVFTKEIGDTWIHGVGCDPWKVRQFREMLRQEPEWTEEERKEAFRELLLVPEHTWGMDIKTHLADHEHYVRTEFEKVRKTAPNYQKVEASWEEQRDYVRRAMDSLSPEHKGELLEFGRDACPDGSGFVPVDMDGEYSAAGWDFRFGTDGSLRKLERNGKTYADDSHRWGEVLYENYSPAEYRDFYKAYNTLDVGWAREDFGKIGMETAIASGIKTTPVLKALLRRDNEFLARMEMKGTAHDLYGAPAKWEMRVKFEEEAVSFALRWTDKPACRVPEGIWCGFCPAEGPENCRVRKMGSWIDPLSVCTGGGMHLHATDCGVKWDGGQIATLDTALVSVGNPKVMPYTKEPIRPEEGFWFNLENTIWGTNFVMWYDDDASFRWVFREQM
;
A
#
# COMPACT_ATOMS: atom_id res chain seq x y z
N ALA A 1 9.07 -19.42 -20.87
CA ALA A 1 10.48 -19.11 -20.62
C ALA A 1 11.38 -20.34 -20.81
N LEU A 2 11.17 -21.47 -20.09
CA LEU A 2 12.03 -22.67 -20.14
C LEU A 2 12.30 -23.17 -21.57
N ARG A 3 11.24 -23.40 -22.36
CA ARG A 3 11.36 -23.87 -23.75
C ARG A 3 12.12 -22.88 -24.64
N THR A 4 11.79 -21.58 -24.56
CA THR A 4 12.45 -20.54 -25.35
C THR A 4 13.93 -20.40 -25.02
N ALA A 5 14.26 -20.40 -23.72
CA ALA A 5 15.66 -20.34 -23.27
C ALA A 5 16.48 -21.53 -23.74
N ARG A 6 15.92 -22.75 -23.64
CA ARG A 6 16.55 -23.99 -24.15
C ARG A 6 16.78 -23.92 -25.65
N GLU A 7 15.76 -23.53 -26.44
CA GLU A 7 15.87 -23.37 -27.90
C GLU A 7 17.03 -22.45 -28.30
N LEU A 8 17.12 -21.27 -27.69
CA LEU A 8 18.18 -20.29 -27.95
C LEU A 8 19.56 -20.84 -27.57
N ARG A 9 19.68 -21.50 -26.41
CA ARG A 9 20.93 -22.12 -25.98
C ARG A 9 21.41 -23.21 -26.94
N GLU A 10 20.49 -24.09 -27.35
CA GLU A 10 20.81 -25.24 -28.25
C GLU A 10 21.08 -24.81 -29.69
N SER A 11 20.59 -23.65 -30.11
CA SER A 11 20.92 -23.11 -31.45
C SER A 11 22.40 -22.72 -31.59
N GLY A 12 23.14 -22.57 -30.51
CA GLY A 12 24.58 -22.29 -30.50
C GLY A 12 24.95 -20.87 -30.95
N GLY A 13 23.96 -19.98 -31.14
CA GLY A 13 24.14 -18.54 -31.36
C GLY A 13 24.55 -17.79 -30.11
N LYS A 14 24.77 -16.48 -30.24
CA LYS A 14 25.05 -15.57 -29.11
C LYS A 14 23.78 -15.16 -28.33
N GLU A 15 22.64 -15.30 -29.00
CA GLU A 15 21.34 -14.89 -28.44
C GLU A 15 20.95 -15.83 -27.29
N ARG A 16 20.60 -15.26 -26.18
CA ARG A 16 20.21 -15.99 -24.96
C ARG A 16 19.00 -15.33 -24.32
N LEU A 17 18.16 -16.14 -23.69
CA LEU A 17 17.15 -15.67 -22.74
C LEU A 17 17.61 -16.06 -21.33
N LEU A 18 17.94 -15.07 -20.51
CA LEU A 18 18.13 -15.19 -19.08
C LEU A 18 16.92 -14.54 -18.39
N TRP A 19 15.93 -15.37 -18.08
CA TRP A 19 14.71 -14.84 -17.47
C TRP A 19 14.90 -14.67 -15.97
N THR A 20 14.91 -13.40 -15.52
CA THR A 20 14.99 -13.04 -14.10
C THR A 20 13.63 -12.62 -13.60
N THR A 21 13.18 -13.19 -12.48
CA THR A 21 11.88 -12.91 -11.84
C THR A 21 12.01 -12.78 -10.33
N GLY A 22 10.92 -12.38 -9.67
CA GLY A 22 10.84 -12.41 -8.20
C GLY A 22 11.01 -13.83 -7.66
N SER A 23 11.64 -13.95 -6.50
CA SER A 23 11.96 -15.25 -5.91
C SER A 23 10.72 -16.08 -5.57
N PHE A 24 9.60 -15.45 -5.20
CA PHE A 24 8.36 -16.15 -4.85
C PHE A 24 7.87 -17.07 -5.97
N LEU A 25 7.86 -16.60 -7.22
CA LEU A 25 7.35 -17.38 -8.35
C LEU A 25 8.12 -18.69 -8.56
N ILE A 26 9.45 -18.65 -8.45
CA ILE A 26 10.29 -19.85 -8.62
C ILE A 26 10.19 -20.76 -7.39
N TRP A 27 10.17 -20.15 -6.20
CA TRP A 27 10.06 -20.87 -4.94
C TRP A 27 8.74 -21.65 -4.83
N ASP A 28 7.60 -21.00 -5.12
CA ASP A 28 6.28 -21.64 -5.08
C ASP A 28 6.11 -22.69 -6.18
N TYR A 29 6.61 -22.41 -7.40
CA TYR A 29 6.62 -23.41 -8.47
C TYR A 29 7.36 -24.67 -8.04
N LEU A 30 8.56 -24.56 -7.48
CA LEU A 30 9.36 -25.72 -7.05
C LEU A 30 8.72 -26.48 -5.87
N ARG A 31 7.84 -25.86 -5.11
CA ARG A 31 7.10 -26.48 -4.01
C ARG A 31 5.90 -27.29 -4.51
N THR A 32 5.26 -26.86 -5.58
CA THR A 32 4.00 -27.42 -6.08
C THR A 32 4.15 -28.29 -7.33
N ALA A 33 5.26 -28.18 -8.06
CA ALA A 33 5.53 -28.87 -9.30
C ALA A 33 5.82 -30.37 -9.09
N SER A 34 5.54 -31.18 -10.11
CA SER A 34 5.93 -32.61 -10.14
C SER A 34 7.46 -32.77 -10.16
N ASP A 35 7.94 -33.98 -9.79
CA ASP A 35 9.38 -34.29 -9.80
C ASP A 35 10.04 -34.03 -11.17
N GLU A 36 9.33 -34.29 -12.27
CA GLU A 36 9.81 -34.06 -13.61
C GLU A 36 9.95 -32.56 -13.90
N GLN A 37 8.93 -31.80 -13.56
CA GLN A 37 8.94 -30.33 -13.70
C GLN A 37 10.00 -29.67 -12.80
N GLN A 38 10.22 -30.17 -11.59
CA GLN A 38 11.29 -29.70 -10.70
C GLN A 38 12.68 -29.98 -11.30
N LYS A 39 12.88 -31.16 -11.94
CA LYS A 39 14.13 -31.47 -12.65
C LYS A 39 14.37 -30.53 -13.83
N GLU A 40 13.34 -30.29 -14.66
CA GLU A 40 13.42 -29.36 -15.78
C GLU A 40 13.77 -27.95 -15.33
N MET A 41 13.12 -27.44 -14.27
CA MET A 41 13.44 -26.14 -13.69
C MET A 41 14.88 -26.12 -13.16
N ALA A 42 15.32 -27.15 -12.45
CA ALA A 42 16.66 -27.23 -11.91
C ALA A 42 17.74 -27.26 -13.02
N GLU A 43 17.49 -27.90 -14.15
CA GLU A 43 18.37 -27.88 -15.32
C GLU A 43 18.46 -26.47 -15.91
N ALA A 44 17.34 -25.78 -16.08
CA ALA A 44 17.31 -24.42 -16.59
C ALA A 44 18.03 -23.42 -15.66
N VAL A 45 17.85 -23.56 -14.36
CA VAL A 45 18.58 -22.74 -13.37
C VAL A 45 20.09 -22.97 -13.44
N ARG A 46 20.56 -24.25 -13.51
CA ARG A 46 21.99 -24.58 -13.64
C ARG A 46 22.59 -24.11 -14.96
N ALA A 47 21.78 -24.12 -16.04
CA ALA A 47 22.19 -23.60 -17.34
C ALA A 47 22.24 -22.07 -17.41
N GLY A 48 21.72 -21.37 -16.37
CA GLY A 48 21.62 -19.92 -16.34
C GLY A 48 20.45 -19.36 -17.13
N ASP A 49 19.51 -20.18 -17.58
CA ASP A 49 18.34 -19.74 -18.35
C ASP A 49 17.28 -19.07 -17.46
N ILE A 50 17.19 -19.49 -16.20
CA ILE A 50 16.28 -18.97 -15.19
C ILE A 50 17.07 -18.46 -13.99
N SER A 51 16.67 -17.30 -13.52
CA SER A 51 17.27 -16.60 -12.39
C SER A 51 16.19 -15.93 -11.54
N TRP A 52 16.52 -15.54 -10.32
CA TRP A 52 15.67 -14.77 -9.41
C TRP A 52 16.44 -13.59 -8.85
N HIS A 53 15.71 -12.64 -8.29
CA HIS A 53 16.27 -11.55 -7.51
C HIS A 53 15.86 -11.64 -6.03
N GLY A 54 16.48 -10.83 -5.18
CA GLY A 54 16.37 -10.91 -3.73
C GLY A 54 14.99 -10.61 -3.13
N LEU A 55 14.07 -10.03 -3.89
CA LEU A 55 12.70 -9.74 -3.43
C LEU A 55 11.71 -10.76 -3.99
N PRO A 56 10.61 -11.03 -3.26
CA PRO A 56 9.64 -12.05 -3.68
C PRO A 56 8.85 -11.65 -4.93
N CYS A 57 8.34 -10.44 -4.94
CA CYS A 57 7.52 -9.81 -5.99
C CYS A 57 7.55 -8.29 -5.81
N THR A 58 6.83 -7.54 -6.65
CA THR A 58 6.60 -6.11 -6.44
C THR A 58 5.58 -5.90 -5.34
N THR A 59 5.91 -5.07 -4.35
CA THR A 59 5.08 -4.86 -3.17
C THR A 59 4.99 -3.39 -2.77
N HIS A 60 3.88 -3.03 -2.13
CA HIS A 60 3.76 -1.81 -1.33
C HIS A 60 4.56 -1.99 -0.03
N THR A 61 5.84 -1.63 -0.06
CA THR A 61 6.76 -1.87 1.07
C THR A 61 6.32 -1.20 2.37
N GLU A 62 5.63 -0.07 2.27
CA GLU A 62 5.10 0.66 3.43
C GLU A 62 3.98 -0.09 4.17
N LEU A 63 3.30 -1.04 3.50
CA LEU A 63 2.24 -1.85 4.10
C LEU A 63 2.80 -3.01 4.94
N MET A 64 4.07 -3.36 4.76
CA MET A 64 4.71 -4.49 5.43
C MET A 64 5.28 -4.12 6.80
N ASN A 65 5.42 -5.12 7.67
CA ASN A 65 6.31 -5.04 8.83
C ASN A 65 7.68 -5.70 8.53
N GLY A 66 8.65 -5.50 9.42
CA GLY A 66 10.00 -6.06 9.27
C GLY A 66 10.02 -7.59 9.13
N PRO A 67 9.38 -8.36 10.02
CA PRO A 67 9.35 -9.82 9.95
C PRO A 67 8.79 -10.38 8.64
N LEU A 68 7.68 -9.85 8.11
CA LEU A 68 7.13 -10.28 6.83
C LEU A 68 8.06 -9.94 5.66
N PHE A 69 8.70 -8.77 5.70
CA PHE A 69 9.67 -8.38 4.67
C PHE A 69 10.92 -9.29 4.69
N GLU A 70 11.44 -9.62 5.88
CA GLU A 70 12.55 -10.57 6.04
C GLU A 70 12.17 -11.98 5.52
N TYR A 71 10.95 -12.44 5.83
CA TYR A 71 10.45 -13.70 5.28
C TYR A 71 10.42 -13.69 3.73
N GLY A 72 9.92 -12.61 3.12
CA GLY A 72 9.91 -12.47 1.66
C GLY A 72 11.30 -12.59 1.05
N MET A 73 12.32 -11.99 1.66
CA MET A 73 13.72 -12.10 1.21
C MET A 73 14.32 -13.48 1.47
N SER A 74 13.88 -14.19 2.53
CA SER A 74 14.39 -15.53 2.84
C SER A 74 14.11 -16.55 1.72
N LEU A 75 13.05 -16.35 0.93
CA LEU A 75 12.73 -17.21 -0.21
C LEU A 75 13.84 -17.22 -1.27
N SER A 76 14.47 -16.07 -1.50
CA SER A 76 15.67 -15.98 -2.34
C SER A 76 16.85 -16.74 -1.73
N GLY A 77 17.02 -16.66 -0.41
CA GLY A 77 18.04 -17.41 0.33
C GLY A 77 17.87 -18.93 0.25
N ASP A 78 16.63 -19.42 0.35
CA ASP A 78 16.29 -20.83 0.17
C ASP A 78 16.66 -21.34 -1.23
N LEU A 79 16.34 -20.55 -2.26
CA LEU A 79 16.70 -20.87 -3.63
C LEU A 79 18.23 -20.84 -3.83
N ASP A 80 18.92 -19.86 -3.25
CA ASP A 80 20.37 -19.75 -3.32
C ASP A 80 21.04 -20.96 -2.66
N ALA A 81 20.56 -21.39 -1.50
CA ALA A 81 21.07 -22.60 -0.81
C ALA A 81 20.82 -23.87 -1.65
N ARG A 82 19.63 -23.99 -2.26
CA ARG A 82 19.27 -25.16 -3.10
C ARG A 82 20.15 -25.28 -4.34
N PHE A 83 20.54 -24.16 -4.96
CA PHE A 83 21.21 -24.15 -6.26
C PHE A 83 22.68 -23.72 -6.19
N GLY A 84 23.21 -23.46 -5.00
CA GLY A 84 24.62 -23.02 -4.81
C GLY A 84 24.90 -21.64 -5.42
N ARG A 85 23.94 -20.70 -5.32
CA ARG A 85 24.04 -19.33 -5.86
C ARG A 85 24.17 -18.33 -4.73
N LYS A 86 24.44 -17.08 -5.09
CA LYS A 86 24.42 -15.93 -4.18
C LYS A 86 23.79 -14.73 -4.88
N THR A 87 22.57 -14.42 -4.47
CA THR A 87 21.81 -13.27 -4.99
C THR A 87 22.26 -12.01 -4.28
N ILE A 88 22.60 -10.97 -5.05
CA ILE A 88 23.02 -9.64 -4.55
C ILE A 88 22.16 -8.52 -5.12
N GLY A 89 21.38 -8.78 -6.16
CA GLY A 89 20.50 -7.83 -6.83
C GLY A 89 19.03 -8.06 -6.46
N ALA A 90 18.30 -6.97 -6.34
CA ALA A 90 16.86 -6.93 -6.12
C ALA A 90 16.18 -6.03 -7.16
N LYS A 91 14.89 -6.26 -7.42
CA LYS A 91 14.10 -5.45 -8.37
C LYS A 91 12.69 -5.21 -7.83
N MET A 92 12.21 -3.97 -8.04
CA MET A 92 10.82 -3.58 -7.96
C MET A 92 10.37 -3.05 -9.32
N THR A 93 9.16 -3.34 -9.72
CA THR A 93 8.58 -2.92 -11.01
C THR A 93 7.23 -2.25 -10.73
N ASP A 94 6.82 -1.29 -11.54
CA ASP A 94 5.59 -0.50 -11.46
C ASP A 94 5.56 0.56 -10.36
N VAL A 95 5.58 0.17 -9.10
CA VAL A 95 5.42 1.05 -7.94
C VAL A 95 6.51 2.12 -7.89
N PRO A 96 6.15 3.45 -7.91
CA PRO A 96 7.11 4.53 -8.09
C PRO A 96 8.01 4.80 -6.88
N GLY A 97 7.63 4.35 -5.69
CA GLY A 97 8.37 4.65 -4.48
C GLY A 97 8.29 3.57 -3.41
N HIS A 98 9.26 3.61 -2.54
CA HIS A 98 9.41 2.66 -1.44
C HIS A 98 9.92 3.38 -0.20
N THR A 99 9.62 2.84 0.99
CA THR A 99 10.14 3.41 2.23
C THR A 99 11.63 3.16 2.41
N ILE A 100 12.35 4.19 2.88
CA ILE A 100 13.77 4.09 3.24
C ILE A 100 14.02 3.07 4.38
N ALA A 101 12.99 2.79 5.19
CA ALA A 101 13.06 1.81 6.27
C ALA A 101 13.43 0.39 5.78
N MET A 102 13.26 0.08 4.47
CA MET A 102 13.67 -1.20 3.90
C MET A 102 15.19 -1.37 3.75
N VAL A 103 15.96 -0.27 3.72
CA VAL A 103 17.40 -0.30 3.43
C VAL A 103 18.21 -1.16 4.41
N PRO A 104 18.02 -1.06 5.75
CA PRO A 104 18.71 -1.94 6.70
C PRO A 104 18.38 -3.43 6.50
N TYR A 105 17.14 -3.75 6.17
CA TYR A 105 16.72 -5.14 5.92
C TYR A 105 17.37 -5.71 4.67
N LEU A 106 17.41 -4.95 3.56
CA LEU A 106 18.09 -5.36 2.33
C LEU A 106 19.59 -5.60 2.58
N ALA A 107 20.26 -4.67 3.26
CA ALA A 107 21.67 -4.80 3.60
C ALA A 107 21.94 -6.02 4.50
N LYS A 108 21.11 -6.26 5.52
CA LYS A 108 21.18 -7.43 6.41
C LYS A 108 21.03 -8.75 5.65
N ALA A 109 20.13 -8.79 4.65
CA ALA A 109 19.94 -9.95 3.77
C ALA A 109 21.12 -10.17 2.79
N GLY A 110 22.10 -9.27 2.75
CA GLY A 110 23.25 -9.34 1.85
C GLY A 110 23.00 -8.83 0.44
N LEU A 111 21.85 -8.20 0.21
CA LEU A 111 21.55 -7.49 -1.03
C LEU A 111 22.36 -6.20 -1.10
N LYS A 112 22.84 -5.85 -2.28
CA LYS A 112 23.72 -4.72 -2.50
C LYS A 112 23.23 -3.75 -3.58
N PHE A 113 22.28 -4.20 -4.39
CA PHE A 113 21.75 -3.48 -5.52
C PHE A 113 20.24 -3.63 -5.60
N LEU A 114 19.53 -2.54 -5.87
CA LEU A 114 18.11 -2.49 -6.12
C LEU A 114 17.83 -1.76 -7.44
N HIS A 115 17.18 -2.42 -8.38
CA HIS A 115 16.60 -1.77 -9.55
C HIS A 115 15.15 -1.42 -9.28
N ILE A 116 14.77 -0.17 -9.51
CA ILE A 116 13.37 0.30 -9.49
C ILE A 116 13.05 0.77 -10.90
N GLY A 117 12.10 0.10 -11.55
CA GLY A 117 11.60 0.46 -12.88
C GLY A 117 10.11 0.70 -12.82
N VAL A 118 9.67 1.95 -13.01
CA VAL A 118 8.31 2.39 -12.71
C VAL A 118 7.39 2.36 -13.91
N ASN A 119 6.08 2.36 -13.66
CA ASN A 119 5.08 2.56 -14.69
C ASN A 119 5.33 3.91 -15.41
N PRO A 120 5.46 3.92 -16.75
CA PRO A 120 5.91 5.10 -17.48
C PRO A 120 4.96 6.30 -17.43
N ALA A 121 3.70 6.10 -17.04
CA ALA A 121 2.74 7.19 -16.88
C ALA A 121 2.69 7.77 -15.46
N SER A 122 3.38 7.16 -14.49
CA SER A 122 3.46 7.66 -13.12
C SER A 122 4.31 8.92 -13.00
N THR A 123 3.93 9.82 -12.11
CA THR A 123 4.86 10.86 -11.62
C THR A 123 6.09 10.19 -11.00
N VAL A 124 7.25 10.77 -11.31
CA VAL A 124 8.55 10.28 -10.85
C VAL A 124 9.05 11.16 -9.70
N PRO A 125 9.49 10.56 -8.58
CA PRO A 125 10.15 11.29 -7.51
C PRO A 125 11.48 11.90 -7.97
N ASP A 126 11.88 12.99 -7.31
CA ASP A 126 13.14 13.67 -7.57
C ASP A 126 14.31 12.91 -6.91
N VAL A 127 14.79 11.90 -7.62
CA VAL A 127 15.90 11.04 -7.21
C VAL A 127 16.95 10.99 -8.33
N PRO A 128 18.24 10.77 -8.02
CA PRO A 128 19.25 10.49 -9.04
C PRO A 128 18.97 9.17 -9.77
N ASP A 129 19.37 9.05 -11.04
CA ASP A 129 19.17 7.82 -11.81
C ASP A 129 19.93 6.61 -11.21
N VAL A 130 21.12 6.85 -10.62
CA VAL A 130 21.89 5.84 -9.89
C VAL A 130 22.48 6.49 -8.64
N PHE A 131 22.23 5.90 -7.46
CA PHE A 131 22.65 6.49 -6.19
C PHE A 131 22.89 5.45 -5.09
N ARG A 132 23.55 5.87 -4.01
CA ARG A 132 23.66 5.11 -2.76
C ARG A 132 22.57 5.56 -1.81
N TRP A 133 21.60 4.70 -1.55
CA TRP A 133 20.52 4.99 -0.60
C TRP A 133 20.96 4.57 0.80
N GLN A 134 21.07 5.54 1.70
CA GLN A 134 21.62 5.33 3.04
C GLN A 134 20.60 5.62 4.13
N TYR A 135 20.47 4.70 5.07
CA TYR A 135 19.63 4.86 6.24
C TYR A 135 20.16 4.02 7.42
N GLU A 136 20.17 4.61 8.64
CA GLU A 136 20.60 3.94 9.89
C GLU A 136 21.92 3.15 9.77
N GLY A 137 22.92 3.74 9.13
CA GLY A 137 24.23 3.13 8.94
C GLY A 137 24.29 2.01 7.90
N SER A 138 23.19 1.70 7.25
CA SER A 138 23.07 0.74 6.16
C SER A 138 23.02 1.44 4.81
N GLU A 139 23.39 0.72 3.74
CA GLU A 139 23.43 1.26 2.38
C GLU A 139 23.05 0.21 1.35
N ILE A 140 22.36 0.64 0.29
CA ILE A 140 22.13 -0.11 -0.94
C ILE A 140 22.34 0.80 -2.15
N VAL A 141 22.91 0.27 -3.24
CA VAL A 141 22.97 1.00 -4.50
C VAL A 141 21.66 0.84 -5.25
N VAL A 142 21.06 1.95 -5.66
CA VAL A 142 19.80 1.96 -6.40
C VAL A 142 20.04 2.46 -7.82
N MET A 143 19.47 1.77 -8.81
CA MET A 143 19.28 2.27 -10.17
C MET A 143 17.76 2.51 -10.34
N TYR A 144 17.40 3.76 -10.61
CA TYR A 144 16.01 4.20 -10.73
C TYR A 144 15.72 4.58 -12.19
N ASN A 145 14.85 3.83 -12.83
CA ASN A 145 14.40 4.10 -14.20
C ASN A 145 12.98 4.69 -14.19
N ARG A 146 12.79 5.72 -15.02
CA ARG A 146 11.51 6.44 -15.19
C ARG A 146 10.48 5.70 -16.05
N ASP A 147 10.83 4.47 -16.41
CA ASP A 147 10.02 3.46 -17.09
C ASP A 147 10.52 2.09 -16.63
N TYR A 148 10.13 1.03 -17.30
CA TYR A 148 10.61 -0.32 -16.97
C TYR A 148 12.09 -0.56 -17.27
N GLY A 149 12.81 0.43 -17.81
CA GLY A 149 14.24 0.42 -18.04
C GLY A 149 14.65 -0.24 -19.36
N LYS A 150 14.35 0.37 -20.51
CA LYS A 150 14.76 -0.17 -21.80
C LYS A 150 16.28 -0.08 -21.99
N PHE A 151 16.80 1.10 -22.22
CA PHE A 151 18.23 1.36 -22.39
C PHE A 151 18.72 2.36 -21.35
N THR A 152 19.78 2.00 -20.64
CA THR A 152 20.37 2.88 -19.62
C THR A 152 21.88 2.73 -19.58
N MET A 153 22.61 3.84 -19.78
CA MET A 153 24.06 3.87 -19.56
C MET A 153 24.38 3.81 -18.08
N ILE A 154 25.36 2.99 -17.71
CA ILE A 154 25.93 3.02 -16.35
C ILE A 154 26.82 4.25 -16.25
N PRO A 155 26.58 5.18 -15.31
CA PRO A 155 27.28 6.46 -15.25
C PRO A 155 28.80 6.33 -15.21
N GLY A 156 29.51 7.09 -16.06
CA GLY A 156 30.96 7.10 -16.08
C GLY A 156 31.63 5.83 -16.63
N THR A 157 30.87 4.96 -17.30
CA THR A 157 31.37 3.74 -17.95
C THR A 157 31.01 3.71 -19.43
N GLU A 158 31.57 2.75 -20.18
CA GLU A 158 31.16 2.41 -21.54
C GLU A 158 30.13 1.27 -21.59
N THR A 159 29.59 0.88 -20.44
CA THR A 159 28.61 -0.21 -20.30
C THR A 159 27.19 0.34 -20.23
N ALA A 160 26.29 -0.25 -21.00
CA ALA A 160 24.85 0.00 -20.93
C ALA A 160 24.10 -1.28 -20.55
N VAL A 161 22.95 -1.13 -19.94
CA VAL A 161 21.97 -2.20 -19.77
C VAL A 161 20.77 -1.94 -20.70
N TYR A 162 20.29 -2.98 -21.35
CA TYR A 162 19.03 -3.01 -22.07
C TYR A 162 18.10 -4.01 -21.39
N PHE A 163 17.05 -3.52 -20.75
CA PHE A 163 16.03 -4.39 -20.15
C PHE A 163 15.08 -4.89 -21.23
N ALA A 164 15.20 -6.14 -21.62
CA ALA A 164 14.32 -6.79 -22.59
C ALA A 164 12.95 -7.12 -21.94
N HIS A 165 12.27 -6.09 -21.46
CA HIS A 165 10.96 -6.22 -20.82
C HIS A 165 9.88 -6.53 -21.85
N THR A 166 8.96 -7.47 -21.54
CA THR A 166 7.91 -7.90 -22.48
C THR A 166 6.74 -6.93 -22.61
N GLY A 167 6.71 -5.87 -21.81
CA GLY A 167 5.53 -5.04 -21.63
C GLY A 167 4.67 -5.56 -20.47
N ASP A 168 3.59 -4.83 -20.17
CA ASP A 168 2.72 -5.15 -19.05
C ASP A 168 1.85 -6.39 -19.34
N ASN A 169 1.75 -7.29 -18.36
CA ASN A 169 0.93 -8.51 -18.40
C ASN A 169 1.19 -9.46 -19.58
N HIS A 170 2.37 -9.41 -20.19
CA HIS A 170 2.78 -10.32 -21.24
C HIS A 170 3.69 -11.44 -20.72
N GLY A 171 3.55 -12.62 -21.30
CA GLY A 171 4.46 -13.74 -21.05
C GLY A 171 5.85 -13.50 -21.64
N PRO A 172 6.81 -14.43 -21.40
CA PRO A 172 8.16 -14.31 -21.96
C PRO A 172 8.13 -14.28 -23.48
N GLN A 173 9.11 -13.56 -24.06
CA GLN A 173 9.28 -13.42 -25.49
C GLN A 173 9.45 -14.78 -26.18
N SER A 174 9.09 -14.83 -27.46
CA SER A 174 9.49 -15.93 -28.34
C SER A 174 10.98 -15.87 -28.68
N ALA A 175 11.57 -16.98 -29.11
CA ALA A 175 12.96 -17.00 -29.56
C ALA A 175 13.22 -16.02 -30.72
N GLU A 176 12.26 -15.89 -31.65
CA GLU A 176 12.37 -14.95 -32.74
C GLU A 176 12.33 -13.49 -32.28
N ALA A 177 11.47 -13.16 -31.34
CA ALA A 177 11.44 -11.80 -30.77
C ALA A 177 12.77 -11.44 -30.09
N ILE A 178 13.41 -12.40 -29.40
CA ILE A 178 14.72 -12.19 -28.80
C ILE A 178 15.80 -12.00 -29.88
N ARG A 179 15.83 -12.84 -30.92
CA ARG A 179 16.75 -12.66 -32.02
C ARG A 179 16.57 -11.30 -32.73
N GLN A 180 15.33 -10.83 -32.82
CA GLN A 180 15.04 -9.51 -33.37
C GLN A 180 15.63 -8.39 -32.51
N VAL A 181 15.49 -8.45 -31.18
CA VAL A 181 16.13 -7.47 -30.27
C VAL A 181 17.66 -7.44 -30.46
N TYR A 182 18.31 -8.60 -30.58
CA TYR A 182 19.76 -8.63 -30.85
C TYR A 182 20.13 -7.98 -32.17
N ARG A 183 19.38 -8.24 -33.25
CA ARG A 183 19.63 -7.60 -34.56
C ARG A 183 19.47 -6.07 -34.48
N GLU A 184 18.41 -5.59 -33.85
CA GLU A 184 18.15 -4.16 -33.68
C GLU A 184 19.27 -3.47 -32.88
N LEU A 185 19.71 -4.09 -31.79
CA LEU A 185 20.81 -3.55 -30.98
C LEU A 185 22.16 -3.57 -31.75
N GLU A 186 22.42 -4.55 -32.59
CA GLU A 186 23.62 -4.60 -33.42
C GLU A 186 23.62 -3.57 -34.55
N GLU A 187 22.44 -3.30 -35.13
CA GLU A 187 22.28 -2.23 -36.13
C GLU A 187 22.45 -0.86 -35.48
N GLU A 188 21.93 -0.66 -34.30
CA GLU A 188 21.99 0.62 -33.60
C GLU A 188 23.37 0.87 -32.93
N TYR A 189 24.02 -0.20 -32.44
CA TYR A 189 25.32 -0.15 -31.75
C TYR A 189 26.31 -1.15 -32.33
N PRO A 190 26.81 -0.92 -33.58
CA PRO A 190 27.61 -1.92 -34.31
C PRO A 190 28.95 -2.27 -33.67
N ASP A 191 29.50 -1.39 -32.83
CA ASP A 191 30.76 -1.59 -32.12
C ASP A 191 30.56 -2.20 -30.73
N ALA A 192 29.31 -2.43 -30.29
CA ALA A 192 29.01 -2.94 -28.97
C ALA A 192 29.13 -4.46 -28.90
N GLN A 193 29.68 -4.96 -27.80
CA GLN A 193 29.67 -6.38 -27.48
C GLN A 193 28.37 -6.70 -26.69
N LEU A 194 27.41 -7.36 -27.33
CA LEU A 194 26.17 -7.76 -26.72
C LEU A 194 26.35 -9.05 -25.89
N CYS A 195 25.89 -9.05 -24.66
CA CYS A 195 25.82 -10.24 -23.82
C CYS A 195 24.52 -10.26 -23.00
N ALA A 196 23.93 -11.44 -22.83
CA ALA A 196 22.81 -11.61 -21.89
C ALA A 196 23.33 -11.65 -20.45
N ALA A 197 22.64 -10.99 -19.55
CA ALA A 197 22.97 -10.98 -18.13
C ALA A 197 21.71 -11.15 -17.26
N ASP A 198 21.88 -11.71 -16.07
CA ASP A 198 20.89 -11.64 -15.00
C ASP A 198 21.07 -10.36 -14.18
N LEU A 199 20.17 -10.13 -13.23
CA LEU A 199 20.24 -8.93 -12.38
C LEU A 199 21.51 -8.89 -11.51
N ASN A 200 22.09 -10.03 -11.16
CA ASN A 200 23.38 -10.07 -10.44
C ASN A 200 24.54 -9.62 -11.33
N GLY A 201 24.47 -9.88 -12.63
CA GLY A 201 25.43 -9.35 -13.62
C GLY A 201 25.41 -7.83 -13.63
N LEU A 202 24.23 -7.23 -13.84
CA LEU A 202 24.04 -5.79 -13.76
C LEU A 202 24.51 -5.21 -12.42
N ALA A 203 24.14 -5.85 -11.31
CA ALA A 203 24.54 -5.40 -9.98
C ALA A 203 26.07 -5.28 -9.85
N ARG A 204 26.84 -6.23 -10.37
CA ARG A 204 28.32 -6.19 -10.32
C ARG A 204 28.88 -5.00 -11.10
N GLU A 205 28.36 -4.72 -12.29
CA GLU A 205 28.79 -3.57 -13.10
C GLU A 205 28.52 -2.24 -12.39
N VAL A 206 27.32 -2.05 -11.84
CA VAL A 206 26.97 -0.82 -11.11
C VAL A 206 27.74 -0.67 -9.80
N LEU A 207 27.95 -1.77 -9.09
CA LEU A 207 28.72 -1.76 -7.83
C LEU A 207 30.22 -1.44 -8.05
N ALA A 208 30.76 -1.67 -9.25
CA ALA A 208 32.15 -1.33 -9.58
C ALA A 208 32.40 0.19 -9.53
N ILE A 209 31.38 1.01 -9.73
CA ILE A 209 31.46 2.48 -9.68
C ILE A 209 30.85 3.08 -8.41
N LYS A 210 30.49 2.26 -7.44
CA LYS A 210 29.74 2.63 -6.24
C LYS A 210 30.27 3.90 -5.56
N ASP A 211 31.58 4.02 -5.39
CA ASP A 211 32.21 5.12 -4.64
C ASP A 211 32.11 6.48 -5.36
N THR A 212 31.75 6.49 -6.65
CA THR A 212 31.53 7.71 -7.44
C THR A 212 30.07 8.18 -7.41
N LEU A 213 29.15 7.34 -6.92
CA LEU A 213 27.72 7.62 -6.94
C LEU A 213 27.30 8.59 -5.83
N PRO A 214 26.31 9.47 -6.10
CA PRO A 214 25.79 10.38 -5.09
C PRO A 214 25.12 9.61 -3.94
N VAL A 215 25.17 10.19 -2.74
CA VAL A 215 24.46 9.68 -1.57
C VAL A 215 23.06 10.29 -1.52
N PHE A 216 22.05 9.45 -1.28
CA PHE A 216 20.67 9.85 -1.09
C PHE A 216 20.17 9.33 0.27
N THR A 217 19.57 10.20 1.08
CA THR A 217 19.15 9.90 2.46
C THR A 217 17.70 10.25 2.74
N LYS A 218 16.92 10.57 1.69
CA LYS A 218 15.51 10.93 1.84
C LYS A 218 14.61 9.72 1.67
N GLU A 219 13.44 9.79 2.29
CA GLU A 219 12.31 8.90 2.00
C GLU A 219 11.84 9.13 0.57
N ILE A 220 11.61 8.08 -0.20
CA ILE A 220 11.00 8.19 -1.53
C ILE A 220 9.48 8.24 -1.40
N GLY A 221 8.91 7.31 -0.62
CA GLY A 221 7.48 7.21 -0.41
C GLY A 221 6.71 6.69 -1.63
N ASP A 222 5.67 5.94 -1.37
CA ASP A 222 4.85 5.27 -2.38
C ASP A 222 3.66 6.15 -2.78
N THR A 223 3.65 6.67 -4.01
CA THR A 223 2.52 7.45 -4.54
C THR A 223 1.30 6.61 -4.89
N TRP A 224 1.44 5.27 -4.90
CA TRP A 224 0.36 4.33 -5.17
C TRP A 224 -0.29 3.76 -3.91
N ILE A 225 0.25 4.08 -2.74
CA ILE A 225 -0.17 3.51 -1.46
C ILE A 225 -1.67 3.70 -1.15
N HIS A 226 -2.31 4.72 -1.74
CA HIS A 226 -3.74 4.96 -1.55
C HIS A 226 -4.61 3.77 -1.98
N GLY A 227 -4.16 2.98 -2.95
CA GLY A 227 -4.89 1.81 -3.41
C GLY A 227 -5.21 0.80 -2.32
N VAL A 228 -4.33 0.64 -1.32
CA VAL A 228 -4.58 -0.32 -0.22
C VAL A 228 -5.76 0.07 0.68
N GLY A 229 -6.22 1.33 0.64
CA GLY A 229 -7.40 1.78 1.38
C GLY A 229 -8.74 1.29 0.81
N CYS A 230 -8.74 0.59 -0.32
CA CYS A 230 -9.96 0.17 -1.00
C CYS A 230 -10.68 -1.02 -0.36
N ASP A 231 -10.00 -1.81 0.49
CA ASP A 231 -10.59 -2.94 1.22
C ASP A 231 -10.27 -2.88 2.72
N PRO A 232 -11.05 -2.13 3.50
CA PRO A 232 -10.89 -2.02 4.94
C PRO A 232 -10.87 -3.36 5.67
N TRP A 233 -11.69 -4.33 5.24
CA TRP A 233 -11.72 -5.65 5.87
C TRP A 233 -10.38 -6.38 5.71
N LYS A 234 -9.83 -6.43 4.49
CA LYS A 234 -8.57 -7.11 4.18
C LYS A 234 -7.40 -6.47 4.95
N VAL A 235 -7.33 -5.12 4.94
CA VAL A 235 -6.27 -4.38 5.65
C VAL A 235 -6.34 -4.60 7.16
N ARG A 236 -7.54 -4.53 7.74
CA ARG A 236 -7.76 -4.73 9.18
C ARG A 236 -7.30 -6.11 9.64
N GLN A 237 -7.72 -7.17 8.95
CA GLN A 237 -7.33 -8.54 9.29
C GLN A 237 -5.82 -8.75 9.12
N PHE A 238 -5.26 -8.30 8.01
CA PHE A 238 -3.82 -8.36 7.77
C PHE A 238 -3.01 -7.69 8.89
N ARG A 239 -3.40 -6.49 9.30
CA ARG A 239 -2.70 -5.76 10.38
C ARG A 239 -2.83 -6.45 11.72
N GLU A 240 -3.98 -7.03 12.04
CA GLU A 240 -4.15 -7.78 13.28
C GLU A 240 -3.27 -9.01 13.31
N MET A 241 -3.20 -9.76 12.21
CA MET A 241 -2.31 -10.91 12.10
C MET A 241 -0.84 -10.52 12.28
N LEU A 242 -0.39 -9.41 11.70
CA LEU A 242 0.97 -8.92 11.90
C LEU A 242 1.26 -8.45 13.33
N ARG A 243 0.22 -8.04 14.11
CA ARG A 243 0.39 -7.70 15.54
C ARG A 243 0.49 -8.94 16.43
N GLN A 244 -0.24 -10.00 16.10
CA GLN A 244 -0.23 -11.26 16.87
C GLN A 244 0.94 -12.18 16.48
N GLU A 245 1.61 -11.93 15.37
CA GLU A 245 2.71 -12.73 14.84
C GLU A 245 3.82 -13.05 15.87
N PRO A 246 4.21 -12.16 16.80
CA PRO A 246 5.22 -12.49 17.81
C PRO A 246 4.86 -13.66 18.73
N GLU A 247 3.58 -13.95 18.89
CA GLU A 247 3.08 -15.07 19.73
C GLU A 247 3.04 -16.41 18.97
N TRP A 248 3.19 -16.40 17.63
CA TRP A 248 3.08 -17.59 16.81
C TRP A 248 4.32 -18.48 16.87
N THR A 249 4.12 -19.77 16.73
CA THR A 249 5.22 -20.71 16.50
C THR A 249 5.93 -20.42 15.17
N GLU A 250 7.16 -20.90 15.01
CA GLU A 250 7.91 -20.72 13.75
C GLU A 250 7.19 -21.36 12.56
N GLU A 251 6.52 -22.50 12.76
CA GLU A 251 5.77 -23.19 11.71
C GLU A 251 4.51 -22.42 11.31
N GLU A 252 3.71 -21.94 12.28
CA GLU A 252 2.55 -21.10 12.01
C GLU A 252 2.96 -19.82 11.27
N ARG A 253 4.03 -19.18 11.73
CA ARG A 253 4.56 -17.97 11.10
C ARG A 253 4.94 -18.24 9.65
N LYS A 254 5.63 -19.31 9.36
CA LYS A 254 6.07 -19.66 8.01
C LYS A 254 4.88 -19.91 7.07
N GLU A 255 3.89 -20.68 7.52
CA GLU A 255 2.70 -21.00 6.71
C GLU A 255 1.80 -19.76 6.53
N ALA A 256 1.57 -18.98 7.59
CA ALA A 256 0.78 -17.77 7.51
C ALA A 256 1.47 -16.69 6.63
N PHE A 257 2.78 -16.49 6.80
CA PHE A 257 3.51 -15.49 6.02
C PHE A 257 3.57 -15.80 4.53
N ARG A 258 3.52 -17.07 4.13
CA ARG A 258 3.42 -17.44 2.71
C ARG A 258 2.19 -16.81 2.04
N GLU A 259 1.06 -16.84 2.72
CA GLU A 259 -0.19 -16.25 2.22
C GLU A 259 -0.20 -14.73 2.42
N LEU A 260 0.23 -14.25 3.61
CA LEU A 260 0.25 -12.82 3.93
C LEU A 260 1.22 -12.02 3.05
N LEU A 261 2.26 -12.65 2.52
CA LEU A 261 3.21 -12.01 1.60
C LEU A 261 2.53 -11.51 0.30
N LEU A 262 1.42 -12.12 -0.08
CA LEU A 262 0.64 -11.75 -1.26
C LEU A 262 -0.32 -10.58 -1.00
N VAL A 263 -0.54 -10.18 0.25
CA VAL A 263 -1.41 -9.03 0.59
C VAL A 263 -0.78 -7.69 0.19
N PRO A 264 0.51 -7.39 0.50
CA PRO A 264 1.16 -6.17 0.04
C PRO A 264 1.65 -6.23 -1.42
N GLU A 265 1.46 -7.35 -2.14
CA GLU A 265 1.67 -7.39 -3.59
C GLU A 265 0.79 -6.32 -4.25
N HIS A 266 1.31 -5.63 -5.28
CA HIS A 266 0.69 -4.40 -5.77
C HIS A 266 -0.61 -4.60 -6.60
N THR A 267 -0.98 -5.85 -6.88
CA THR A 267 -2.18 -6.21 -7.66
C THR A 267 -3.30 -6.72 -6.74
N TRP A 268 -4.45 -6.04 -6.71
CA TRP A 268 -5.54 -6.30 -5.76
C TRP A 268 -6.82 -6.86 -6.39
N GLY A 269 -6.73 -7.36 -7.62
CA GLY A 269 -7.83 -7.95 -8.37
C GLY A 269 -7.55 -7.96 -9.87
N MET A 270 -8.59 -8.15 -10.66
CA MET A 270 -8.50 -8.11 -12.12
C MET A 270 -8.32 -6.68 -12.64
N ASP A 271 -7.64 -6.53 -13.76
CA ASP A 271 -7.57 -5.28 -14.52
C ASP A 271 -8.98 -4.84 -14.96
N ILE A 272 -9.44 -3.74 -14.37
CA ILE A 272 -10.81 -3.24 -14.52
C ILE A 272 -11.08 -2.74 -15.95
N LYS A 273 -10.13 -2.07 -16.59
CA LYS A 273 -10.29 -1.58 -17.97
C LYS A 273 -10.52 -2.74 -18.96
N THR A 274 -9.90 -3.89 -18.72
CA THR A 274 -10.04 -5.09 -19.55
C THR A 274 -11.28 -5.92 -19.22
N HIS A 275 -11.58 -6.10 -17.93
CA HIS A 275 -12.53 -7.09 -17.48
C HIS A 275 -13.90 -6.52 -17.08
N LEU A 276 -13.98 -5.30 -16.58
CA LEU A 276 -15.25 -4.63 -16.35
C LEU A 276 -15.73 -3.90 -17.62
N ALA A 277 -14.86 -3.05 -18.17
CA ALA A 277 -15.08 -2.30 -19.42
C ALA A 277 -16.41 -1.52 -19.47
N ASP A 278 -16.86 -1.01 -18.34
CA ASP A 278 -18.09 -0.25 -18.19
C ASP A 278 -17.77 1.23 -17.94
N HIS A 279 -18.18 2.10 -18.84
CA HIS A 279 -17.92 3.54 -18.81
C HIS A 279 -19.13 4.38 -18.37
N GLU A 280 -20.29 3.78 -18.07
CA GLU A 280 -21.56 4.51 -18.02
C GLU A 280 -22.26 4.44 -16.65
N HIS A 281 -22.29 3.29 -15.99
CA HIS A 281 -23.15 3.05 -14.82
C HIS A 281 -22.58 3.62 -13.52
N TYR A 282 -22.59 4.95 -13.38
CA TYR A 282 -22.17 5.68 -12.18
C TYR A 282 -23.33 6.11 -11.26
N VAL A 283 -24.55 6.24 -11.80
CA VAL A 283 -25.75 6.52 -10.99
C VAL A 283 -26.05 5.31 -10.12
N ARG A 284 -26.11 5.50 -8.79
CA ARG A 284 -26.16 4.39 -7.81
C ARG A 284 -27.25 3.36 -8.10
N THR A 285 -28.48 3.79 -8.41
CA THR A 285 -29.59 2.88 -8.68
C THR A 285 -29.41 2.03 -9.95
N GLU A 286 -28.73 2.58 -10.96
CA GLU A 286 -28.41 1.86 -12.19
C GLU A 286 -27.21 0.93 -11.96
N PHE A 287 -26.20 1.42 -11.28
CA PHE A 287 -25.03 0.64 -10.88
C PHE A 287 -25.42 -0.59 -10.05
N GLU A 288 -26.22 -0.45 -8.99
CA GLU A 288 -26.65 -1.57 -8.16
C GLU A 288 -27.45 -2.63 -8.94
N LYS A 289 -28.21 -2.21 -9.93
CA LYS A 289 -28.96 -3.12 -10.80
C LYS A 289 -28.02 -3.91 -11.71
N VAL A 290 -27.10 -3.22 -12.39
CA VAL A 290 -26.14 -3.83 -13.31
C VAL A 290 -25.17 -4.73 -12.57
N ARG A 291 -24.62 -4.29 -11.43
CA ARG A 291 -23.74 -5.06 -10.55
C ARG A 291 -24.31 -6.45 -10.22
N LYS A 292 -25.59 -6.54 -9.90
CA LYS A 292 -26.25 -7.80 -9.51
C LYS A 292 -26.55 -8.74 -10.68
N THR A 293 -26.56 -8.24 -11.92
CA THR A 293 -27.04 -9.00 -13.07
C THR A 293 -25.99 -9.25 -14.16
N ALA A 294 -24.98 -8.40 -14.25
CA ALA A 294 -23.99 -8.46 -15.31
C ALA A 294 -22.80 -9.37 -14.93
N PRO A 295 -22.44 -10.36 -15.77
CA PRO A 295 -21.36 -11.31 -15.45
C PRO A 295 -19.99 -10.69 -15.27
N ASN A 296 -19.66 -9.59 -15.94
CA ASN A 296 -18.41 -8.86 -15.80
C ASN A 296 -18.25 -8.26 -14.39
N TYR A 297 -19.30 -7.72 -13.80
CA TYR A 297 -19.30 -7.23 -12.42
C TYR A 297 -19.08 -8.37 -11.43
N GLN A 298 -19.80 -9.48 -11.58
CA GLN A 298 -19.65 -10.65 -10.73
C GLN A 298 -18.22 -11.23 -10.81
N LYS A 299 -17.63 -11.26 -12.01
CA LYS A 299 -16.26 -11.72 -12.22
C LYS A 299 -15.23 -10.83 -11.49
N VAL A 300 -15.42 -9.53 -11.57
CA VAL A 300 -14.53 -8.57 -10.90
C VAL A 300 -14.66 -8.68 -9.37
N GLU A 301 -15.87 -8.75 -8.84
CA GLU A 301 -16.09 -8.97 -7.40
C GLU A 301 -15.51 -10.28 -6.91
N ALA A 302 -15.63 -11.36 -7.68
CA ALA A 302 -15.01 -12.63 -7.36
C ALA A 302 -13.47 -12.52 -7.28
N SER A 303 -12.84 -11.68 -8.10
CA SER A 303 -11.40 -11.46 -8.02
C SER A 303 -10.97 -10.72 -6.75
N TRP A 304 -11.81 -9.84 -6.20
CA TRP A 304 -11.54 -9.19 -4.91
C TRP A 304 -11.72 -10.16 -3.73
N GLU A 305 -12.71 -11.04 -3.80
CA GLU A 305 -12.86 -12.11 -2.80
C GLU A 305 -11.67 -13.09 -2.81
N GLU A 306 -11.12 -13.42 -3.99
CA GLU A 306 -9.90 -14.20 -4.11
C GLU A 306 -8.70 -13.52 -3.41
N GLN A 307 -8.63 -12.20 -3.46
CA GLN A 307 -7.61 -11.44 -2.72
C GLN A 307 -7.80 -11.50 -1.19
N ARG A 308 -9.04 -11.50 -0.72
CA ARG A 308 -9.37 -11.70 0.71
C ARG A 308 -9.03 -13.12 1.18
N ASP A 309 -9.06 -14.09 0.28
CA ASP A 309 -8.74 -15.50 0.60
C ASP A 309 -7.27 -15.70 1.01
N TYR A 310 -6.34 -14.84 0.62
CA TYR A 310 -4.97 -14.89 1.15
C TYR A 310 -4.97 -14.72 2.68
N VAL A 311 -5.71 -13.75 3.18
CA VAL A 311 -5.86 -13.53 4.64
C VAL A 311 -6.59 -14.70 5.30
N ARG A 312 -7.66 -15.21 4.70
CA ARG A 312 -8.42 -16.36 5.24
C ARG A 312 -7.56 -17.62 5.32
N ARG A 313 -6.79 -17.93 4.28
CA ARG A 313 -5.86 -19.09 4.28
C ARG A 313 -4.74 -18.93 5.31
N ALA A 314 -4.21 -17.70 5.47
CA ALA A 314 -3.26 -17.43 6.53
C ALA A 314 -3.86 -17.67 7.92
N MET A 315 -5.10 -17.22 8.18
CA MET A 315 -5.82 -17.51 9.42
C MET A 315 -6.07 -19.02 9.62
N ASP A 316 -6.38 -19.72 8.54
CA ASP A 316 -6.64 -21.19 8.59
C ASP A 316 -5.39 -22.00 8.90
N SER A 317 -4.19 -21.48 8.66
CA SER A 317 -2.93 -22.12 9.01
C SER A 317 -2.54 -22.01 10.48
N LEU A 318 -3.22 -21.15 11.25
CA LEU A 318 -2.96 -20.94 12.68
C LEU A 318 -3.63 -22.00 13.55
N SER A 319 -3.12 -22.20 14.76
CA SER A 319 -3.73 -23.03 15.78
C SER A 319 -5.14 -22.52 16.15
N PRO A 320 -6.02 -23.39 16.69
CA PRO A 320 -7.35 -22.96 17.14
C PRO A 320 -7.32 -21.82 18.19
N GLU A 321 -6.27 -21.75 19.02
CA GLU A 321 -6.06 -20.70 20.02
C GLU A 321 -5.84 -19.36 19.35
N HIS A 322 -4.79 -19.22 18.53
CA HIS A 322 -4.47 -17.98 17.83
C HIS A 322 -5.56 -17.55 16.83
N LYS A 323 -6.19 -18.51 16.16
CA LYS A 323 -7.35 -18.22 15.31
C LYS A 323 -8.54 -17.70 16.13
N GLY A 324 -8.76 -18.24 17.33
CA GLY A 324 -9.80 -17.77 18.26
C GLY A 324 -9.62 -16.32 18.65
N GLU A 325 -8.41 -15.91 19.00
CA GLU A 325 -8.06 -14.52 19.34
C GLU A 325 -8.34 -13.55 18.18
N LEU A 326 -7.99 -13.92 16.96
CA LEU A 326 -8.31 -13.12 15.76
C LEU A 326 -9.82 -12.97 15.54
N LEU A 327 -10.62 -14.01 15.80
CA LEU A 327 -12.07 -13.97 15.65
C LEU A 327 -12.75 -13.14 16.75
N GLU A 328 -12.26 -13.20 18.00
CA GLU A 328 -12.74 -12.38 19.11
C GLU A 328 -12.46 -10.90 18.86
N PHE A 329 -11.25 -10.58 18.40
CA PHE A 329 -10.88 -9.24 17.98
C PHE A 329 -11.89 -8.62 16.99
N GLY A 330 -12.44 -9.41 16.07
CA GLY A 330 -13.46 -8.95 15.10
C GLY A 330 -14.79 -8.54 15.74
N ARG A 331 -15.10 -9.04 16.96
CA ARG A 331 -16.39 -8.80 17.66
C ARG A 331 -16.39 -7.58 18.56
N ASP A 332 -15.24 -7.19 19.12
CA ASP A 332 -15.16 -6.22 20.24
C ASP A 332 -14.98 -4.75 19.83
N ALA A 333 -15.00 -4.43 18.56
CA ALA A 333 -14.69 -3.07 18.10
C ALA A 333 -15.68 -2.00 18.60
N CYS A 334 -16.97 -2.33 18.74
CA CYS A 334 -17.96 -1.46 19.38
C CYS A 334 -18.96 -2.31 20.17
N PRO A 335 -19.13 -2.06 21.47
CA PRO A 335 -20.13 -2.77 22.26
C PRO A 335 -21.55 -2.42 21.78
N ASP A 336 -22.48 -3.31 22.07
CA ASP A 336 -23.92 -3.22 21.73
C ASP A 336 -24.68 -2.03 22.36
N GLY A 337 -23.99 -1.17 23.11
CA GLY A 337 -24.56 -0.06 23.85
C GLY A 337 -25.25 -0.45 25.16
N SER A 338 -25.21 -1.72 25.57
CA SER A 338 -25.79 -2.15 26.84
C SER A 338 -25.06 -1.52 28.06
N GLY A 339 -25.81 -1.06 29.04
CA GLY A 339 -25.29 -0.38 30.23
C GLY A 339 -24.91 1.10 30.04
N PHE A 340 -25.03 1.64 28.81
CA PHE A 340 -24.88 3.07 28.58
C PHE A 340 -26.18 3.81 28.87
N VAL A 341 -26.08 4.99 29.49
CA VAL A 341 -27.21 5.88 29.75
C VAL A 341 -27.07 7.21 29.01
N PRO A 342 -28.17 7.81 28.51
CA PRO A 342 -28.10 9.10 27.81
C PRO A 342 -27.58 10.20 28.74
N VAL A 343 -26.76 11.10 28.13
CA VAL A 343 -26.24 12.30 28.79
C VAL A 343 -26.41 13.50 27.85
N ASP A 344 -26.19 14.72 28.40
CA ASP A 344 -26.30 15.96 27.62
C ASP A 344 -25.27 16.02 26.49
N MET A 345 -25.71 16.25 25.27
CA MET A 345 -24.80 16.33 24.11
C MET A 345 -23.92 17.60 24.12
N ASP A 346 -24.37 18.68 24.79
CA ASP A 346 -23.65 19.94 24.91
C ASP A 346 -22.89 20.07 26.24
N GLY A 347 -22.88 19.01 27.05
CA GLY A 347 -22.25 18.97 28.38
C GLY A 347 -20.72 18.98 28.33
N GLU A 348 -20.09 19.56 29.36
CA GLU A 348 -18.67 19.35 29.66
C GLU A 348 -18.53 18.20 30.66
N TYR A 349 -17.53 17.36 30.45
CA TYR A 349 -17.33 16.12 31.22
C TYR A 349 -15.90 15.99 31.69
N SER A 350 -15.77 15.23 32.82
CA SER A 350 -14.47 14.79 33.31
C SER A 350 -14.50 13.28 33.55
N ALA A 351 -13.42 12.60 33.14
CA ALA A 351 -13.21 11.17 33.38
C ALA A 351 -11.71 10.83 33.37
N ALA A 352 -11.26 10.05 34.36
CA ALA A 352 -9.88 9.58 34.50
C ALA A 352 -8.82 10.71 34.45
N GLY A 353 -9.17 11.91 34.92
CA GLY A 353 -8.28 13.08 34.92
C GLY A 353 -8.23 13.87 33.59
N TRP A 354 -9.11 13.55 32.66
CA TRP A 354 -9.33 14.29 31.43
C TRP A 354 -10.58 15.16 31.51
N ASP A 355 -10.50 16.40 31.05
CA ASP A 355 -11.64 17.30 30.86
C ASP A 355 -11.93 17.43 29.36
N PHE A 356 -13.19 17.23 28.94
CA PHE A 356 -13.53 17.16 27.52
C PHE A 356 -14.97 17.57 27.21
N ARG A 357 -15.21 17.86 25.92
CA ARG A 357 -16.52 18.20 25.36
C ARG A 357 -16.63 17.65 23.93
N PHE A 358 -17.81 17.09 23.60
CA PHE A 358 -18.13 16.67 22.24
C PHE A 358 -18.70 17.81 21.39
N GLY A 359 -18.50 17.74 20.08
CA GLY A 359 -19.12 18.60 19.10
C GLY A 359 -20.39 18.00 18.51
N THR A 360 -21.12 18.79 17.72
CA THR A 360 -22.34 18.37 17.01
C THR A 360 -22.10 17.33 15.92
N ASP A 361 -20.86 17.06 15.59
CA ASP A 361 -20.35 16.03 14.65
C ASP A 361 -19.80 14.79 15.37
N GLY A 362 -19.88 14.76 16.71
CA GLY A 362 -19.39 13.66 17.53
C GLY A 362 -17.89 13.66 17.81
N SER A 363 -17.13 14.64 17.26
CA SER A 363 -15.71 14.83 17.57
C SER A 363 -15.51 15.45 18.96
N LEU A 364 -14.32 15.26 19.56
CA LEU A 364 -13.91 16.02 20.73
C LEU A 364 -13.46 17.42 20.30
N ARG A 365 -14.11 18.44 20.88
CA ARG A 365 -13.81 19.88 20.69
C ARG A 365 -13.21 20.53 21.92
N LYS A 366 -12.96 19.77 22.94
CA LYS A 366 -12.15 20.07 24.09
C LYS A 366 -11.58 18.75 24.57
N LEU A 367 -10.29 18.71 24.80
CA LEU A 367 -9.59 17.62 25.48
C LEU A 367 -8.40 18.22 26.21
N GLU A 368 -8.48 18.23 27.53
CA GLU A 368 -7.48 18.85 28.40
C GLU A 368 -7.08 17.89 29.52
N ARG A 369 -5.83 17.99 29.94
CA ARG A 369 -5.30 17.28 31.09
C ARG A 369 -4.10 17.99 31.67
N ASN A 370 -4.04 18.14 32.99
CA ASN A 370 -2.92 18.74 33.72
C ASN A 370 -2.51 20.12 33.17
N GLY A 371 -3.48 20.92 32.70
CA GLY A 371 -3.25 22.25 32.14
C GLY A 371 -2.71 22.25 30.68
N LYS A 372 -2.62 21.08 30.04
CA LYS A 372 -2.27 20.93 28.63
C LYS A 372 -3.54 20.72 27.79
N THR A 373 -3.62 21.41 26.65
CA THR A 373 -4.73 21.28 25.69
C THR A 373 -4.31 20.39 24.53
N TYR A 374 -5.08 19.33 24.27
CA TYR A 374 -4.89 18.41 23.14
C TYR A 374 -5.86 18.68 22.01
N ALA A 375 -7.12 19.04 22.34
CA ALA A 375 -8.15 19.42 21.38
C ALA A 375 -8.88 20.69 21.82
N ASP A 376 -9.27 21.50 20.84
CA ASP A 376 -10.12 22.67 20.98
C ASP A 376 -11.08 22.80 19.75
N ASP A 377 -11.83 23.88 19.63
CA ASP A 377 -12.78 24.07 18.52
C ASP A 377 -12.11 24.13 17.13
N SER A 378 -10.83 24.47 17.05
CA SER A 378 -10.04 24.49 15.82
C SER A 378 -9.26 23.19 15.58
N HIS A 379 -8.95 22.45 16.65
CA HIS A 379 -8.14 21.25 16.66
C HIS A 379 -8.94 20.06 17.18
N ARG A 380 -9.70 19.41 16.30
CA ARG A 380 -10.67 18.39 16.67
C ARG A 380 -10.07 16.99 16.69
N TRP A 381 -10.56 16.12 17.56
CA TRP A 381 -10.13 14.73 17.66
C TRP A 381 -11.30 13.75 17.44
N GLY A 382 -11.05 12.72 16.64
CA GLY A 382 -12.08 11.78 16.22
C GLY A 382 -13.09 12.39 15.24
N GLU A 383 -12.67 13.41 14.47
CA GLU A 383 -13.52 14.00 13.44
C GLU A 383 -13.68 13.04 12.26
N VAL A 384 -14.92 12.69 11.93
CA VAL A 384 -15.23 11.82 10.78
C VAL A 384 -15.55 12.71 9.58
N LEU A 385 -14.89 12.44 8.46
CA LEU A 385 -15.13 13.11 7.18
C LEU A 385 -15.44 12.07 6.12
N TYR A 386 -16.55 12.27 5.40
CA TYR A 386 -16.87 11.60 4.14
C TYR A 386 -16.66 12.56 2.99
N GLU A 387 -16.03 12.10 1.93
CA GLU A 387 -15.88 12.83 0.69
C GLU A 387 -16.11 11.93 -0.53
N ASN A 388 -16.60 12.50 -1.62
CA ASN A 388 -16.59 11.88 -2.93
C ASN A 388 -16.01 12.85 -3.96
N TYR A 389 -15.57 12.32 -5.08
CA TYR A 389 -14.78 13.06 -6.05
C TYR A 389 -15.53 13.25 -7.36
N SER A 390 -15.41 14.45 -7.93
CA SER A 390 -16.01 14.84 -9.19
C SER A 390 -15.10 14.53 -10.39
N PRO A 391 -15.67 14.49 -11.61
CA PRO A 391 -14.87 14.44 -12.84
C PRO A 391 -13.84 15.58 -12.98
N ALA A 392 -14.12 16.76 -12.39
CA ALA A 392 -13.19 17.90 -12.41
C ALA A 392 -11.93 17.60 -11.59
N GLU A 393 -12.08 17.03 -10.38
CA GLU A 393 -10.96 16.65 -9.54
C GLU A 393 -10.10 15.55 -10.18
N TYR A 394 -10.73 14.59 -10.91
CA TYR A 394 -9.99 13.60 -11.68
C TYR A 394 -9.19 14.21 -12.83
N ARG A 395 -9.74 15.18 -13.57
CA ARG A 395 -8.99 15.89 -14.61
C ARG A 395 -7.79 16.65 -14.05
N ASP A 396 -7.95 17.26 -12.87
CA ASP A 396 -6.85 17.97 -12.21
C ASP A 396 -5.80 16.98 -11.66
N PHE A 397 -6.22 15.83 -11.14
CA PHE A 397 -5.32 14.75 -10.76
C PHE A 397 -4.51 14.24 -11.96
N TYR A 398 -5.13 13.92 -13.07
CA TYR A 398 -4.43 13.43 -14.27
C TYR A 398 -3.39 14.44 -14.77
N LYS A 399 -3.72 15.73 -14.80
CA LYS A 399 -2.78 16.79 -15.18
C LYS A 399 -1.59 16.90 -14.23
N ALA A 400 -1.81 16.67 -12.94
CA ALA A 400 -0.78 16.82 -11.92
C ALA A 400 0.11 15.56 -11.79
N TYR A 401 -0.48 14.38 -11.97
CA TYR A 401 0.16 13.09 -11.70
C TYR A 401 0.68 12.39 -12.95
N ASN A 402 -0.12 12.30 -14.02
CA ASN A 402 0.24 11.53 -15.19
C ASN A 402 1.33 12.22 -16.01
N THR A 403 2.37 11.46 -16.36
CA THR A 403 3.43 11.92 -17.28
C THR A 403 3.03 11.76 -18.75
N LEU A 404 2.04 10.89 -19.03
CA LEU A 404 1.51 10.60 -20.36
C LEU A 404 0.00 10.92 -20.39
N ASP A 405 -0.41 11.78 -21.34
CA ASP A 405 -1.82 12.09 -21.58
C ASP A 405 -2.40 11.14 -22.64
N VAL A 406 -2.60 9.88 -22.26
CA VAL A 406 -3.15 8.82 -23.11
C VAL A 406 -4.29 8.10 -22.39
N GLY A 407 -5.18 7.46 -23.17
CA GLY A 407 -6.39 6.81 -22.63
C GLY A 407 -6.09 5.78 -21.55
N TRP A 408 -5.17 4.85 -21.84
CA TRP A 408 -4.83 3.78 -20.88
C TRP A 408 -4.26 4.32 -19.55
N ALA A 409 -3.49 5.42 -19.59
CA ALA A 409 -2.94 6.01 -18.36
C ALA A 409 -4.02 6.62 -17.47
N ARG A 410 -5.06 7.21 -18.07
CA ARG A 410 -6.22 7.71 -17.32
C ARG A 410 -7.04 6.57 -16.72
N GLU A 411 -7.19 5.48 -17.45
CA GLU A 411 -7.88 4.29 -16.96
C GLU A 411 -7.08 3.54 -15.88
N ASP A 412 -5.75 3.54 -15.96
CA ASP A 412 -4.88 2.96 -14.92
C ASP A 412 -4.91 3.77 -13.62
N PHE A 413 -4.81 5.10 -13.68
CA PHE A 413 -4.70 5.94 -12.49
C PHE A 413 -6.02 6.52 -11.98
N GLY A 414 -7.14 6.16 -12.60
CA GLY A 414 -8.46 6.60 -12.20
C GLY A 414 -9.51 5.51 -12.32
N LYS A 415 -10.75 5.92 -12.57
CA LYS A 415 -11.88 5.02 -12.83
C LYS A 415 -12.36 5.21 -14.26
N ILE A 416 -12.51 4.12 -15.00
CA ILE A 416 -13.00 4.15 -16.39
C ILE A 416 -14.37 4.82 -16.48
N GLY A 417 -14.54 5.76 -17.42
CA GLY A 417 -15.80 6.52 -17.62
C GLY A 417 -16.04 7.64 -16.62
N MET A 418 -15.11 7.88 -15.67
CA MET A 418 -15.29 8.93 -14.65
C MET A 418 -15.34 10.33 -15.26
N GLU A 419 -14.70 10.57 -16.41
CA GLU A 419 -14.71 11.85 -17.13
C GLU A 419 -16.09 12.29 -17.59
N THR A 420 -17.03 11.36 -17.76
CA THR A 420 -18.42 11.60 -18.17
C THR A 420 -19.44 11.38 -17.06
N ALA A 421 -19.01 10.90 -15.89
CA ALA A 421 -19.88 10.64 -14.76
C ALA A 421 -20.54 11.93 -14.24
N ILE A 422 -21.81 11.82 -13.81
CA ILE A 422 -22.52 12.92 -13.15
C ILE A 422 -22.28 12.77 -11.65
N ALA A 423 -21.27 13.47 -11.15
CA ALA A 423 -20.93 13.49 -9.73
C ALA A 423 -20.47 14.88 -9.31
N SER A 424 -20.91 15.33 -8.15
CA SER A 424 -20.43 16.56 -7.50
C SER A 424 -19.49 16.16 -6.38
N GLY A 425 -18.30 16.72 -6.35
CA GLY A 425 -17.42 16.58 -5.19
C GLY A 425 -18.06 17.18 -3.95
N ILE A 426 -18.31 16.36 -2.93
CA ILE A 426 -18.87 16.81 -1.65
C ILE A 426 -17.94 16.39 -0.52
N LYS A 427 -17.94 17.21 0.55
CA LYS A 427 -17.31 16.90 1.83
C LYS A 427 -18.33 17.14 2.92
N THR A 428 -18.49 16.18 3.83
CA THR A 428 -19.48 16.27 4.91
C THR A 428 -19.10 15.41 6.10
N THR A 429 -19.61 15.79 7.26
CA THR A 429 -19.43 15.07 8.52
C THR A 429 -20.77 14.51 9.00
N PRO A 430 -20.79 13.43 9.79
CA PRO A 430 -22.02 12.96 10.41
C PRO A 430 -22.54 13.95 11.46
N VAL A 431 -23.81 13.79 11.85
CA VAL A 431 -24.48 14.62 12.87
C VAL A 431 -24.73 13.81 14.13
N LEU A 432 -24.27 14.27 15.28
CA LEU A 432 -24.53 13.67 16.59
C LEU A 432 -26.04 13.66 16.88
N LYS A 433 -26.55 12.48 17.26
CA LYS A 433 -27.98 12.27 17.57
C LYS A 433 -28.20 11.87 19.01
N ALA A 434 -27.21 11.22 19.62
CA ALA A 434 -27.26 10.85 21.03
C ALA A 434 -25.83 10.71 21.56
N LEU A 435 -25.62 11.16 22.80
CA LEU A 435 -24.43 10.89 23.58
C LEU A 435 -24.81 10.04 24.78
N LEU A 436 -24.12 8.93 24.98
CA LEU A 436 -24.37 8.01 26.07
C LEU A 436 -23.10 7.80 26.88
N ARG A 437 -23.23 7.51 28.18
CA ARG A 437 -22.11 7.30 29.10
C ARG A 437 -22.25 5.98 29.87
N ARG A 438 -21.12 5.32 30.06
CA ARG A 438 -20.92 4.21 31.00
C ARG A 438 -19.58 4.37 31.68
N ASP A 439 -19.57 4.70 32.98
CA ASP A 439 -18.34 4.99 33.73
C ASP A 439 -17.43 6.05 33.03
N ASN A 440 -16.25 5.64 32.60
CA ASN A 440 -15.28 6.47 31.85
C ASN A 440 -15.38 6.29 30.32
N GLU A 441 -16.46 5.70 29.85
CA GLU A 441 -16.70 5.48 28.41
C GLU A 441 -17.87 6.33 27.94
N PHE A 442 -17.71 6.91 26.74
CA PHE A 442 -18.74 7.68 26.05
C PHE A 442 -18.99 7.07 24.67
N LEU A 443 -20.27 7.00 24.28
CA LEU A 443 -20.70 6.49 22.98
C LEU A 443 -21.51 7.59 22.27
N ALA A 444 -20.88 8.19 21.26
CA ALA A 444 -21.53 9.15 20.36
C ALA A 444 -22.18 8.39 19.20
N ARG A 445 -23.51 8.46 19.11
CA ARG A 445 -24.29 7.94 17.98
C ARG A 445 -24.57 9.04 17.00
N MET A 446 -24.18 8.84 15.75
CA MET A 446 -24.23 9.84 14.70
C MET A 446 -24.96 9.28 13.47
N GLU A 447 -25.51 10.16 12.66
CA GLU A 447 -26.16 9.82 11.39
C GLU A 447 -25.63 10.71 10.27
N MET A 448 -25.54 10.12 9.07
CA MET A 448 -25.30 10.83 7.82
C MET A 448 -26.43 10.52 6.86
N LYS A 449 -27.17 11.54 6.46
CA LYS A 449 -28.37 11.43 5.58
C LYS A 449 -28.28 12.43 4.43
N GLY A 450 -29.25 12.39 3.54
CA GLY A 450 -29.32 13.27 2.38
C GLY A 450 -28.32 12.86 1.30
N THR A 451 -27.81 13.82 0.54
CA THR A 451 -27.02 13.58 -0.68
C THR A 451 -25.89 12.59 -0.50
N ALA A 452 -25.15 12.66 0.61
CA ALA A 452 -24.01 11.78 0.87
C ALA A 452 -24.42 10.29 0.94
N HIS A 453 -25.51 9.99 1.63
CA HIS A 453 -26.02 8.62 1.75
C HIS A 453 -26.97 8.25 0.61
N ASP A 454 -27.89 9.14 0.23
CA ASP A 454 -28.98 8.79 -0.70
C ASP A 454 -28.49 8.64 -2.14
N LEU A 455 -27.50 9.45 -2.55
CA LEU A 455 -26.95 9.43 -3.91
C LEU A 455 -25.56 8.79 -4.02
N TYR A 456 -24.79 8.82 -2.92
CA TYR A 456 -23.42 8.28 -2.86
C TYR A 456 -23.31 7.14 -1.84
N GLY A 457 -22.09 6.81 -1.41
CA GLY A 457 -21.79 5.64 -0.61
C GLY A 457 -21.59 5.91 0.89
N ALA A 458 -21.95 7.10 1.41
CA ALA A 458 -21.77 7.38 2.82
C ALA A 458 -22.57 6.42 3.71
N PRO A 459 -21.97 5.80 4.74
CA PRO A 459 -22.70 5.03 5.73
C PRO A 459 -23.80 5.85 6.42
N ALA A 460 -24.97 5.26 6.65
CA ALA A 460 -26.09 5.98 7.28
C ALA A 460 -25.87 6.18 8.79
N LYS A 461 -25.28 5.20 9.46
CA LYS A 461 -25.15 5.17 10.92
C LYS A 461 -23.70 5.04 11.33
N TRP A 462 -23.33 5.81 12.36
CA TRP A 462 -21.99 5.87 12.90
C TRP A 462 -22.04 5.82 14.43
N GLU A 463 -21.10 5.11 15.02
CA GLU A 463 -20.89 5.06 16.45
C GLU A 463 -19.41 5.31 16.75
N MET A 464 -19.12 6.31 17.59
CA MET A 464 -17.78 6.57 18.12
C MET A 464 -17.80 6.32 19.63
N ARG A 465 -17.08 5.30 20.06
CA ARG A 465 -16.81 5.06 21.48
C ARG A 465 -15.48 5.73 21.84
N VAL A 466 -15.49 6.52 22.90
CA VAL A 466 -14.28 7.09 23.50
C VAL A 466 -14.18 6.59 24.93
N LYS A 467 -13.07 5.96 25.28
CA LYS A 467 -12.75 5.47 26.62
C LYS A 467 -11.59 6.26 27.18
N PHE A 468 -11.77 6.85 28.36
CA PHE A 468 -10.76 7.61 29.06
C PHE A 468 -10.11 6.74 30.15
N GLU A 469 -8.79 6.64 30.11
CA GLU A 469 -7.94 5.95 31.06
C GLU A 469 -6.87 6.93 31.57
N GLU A 470 -6.22 6.62 32.69
CA GLU A 470 -5.26 7.54 33.29
C GLU A 470 -4.14 7.97 32.33
N GLU A 471 -3.62 7.05 31.52
CA GLU A 471 -2.49 7.29 30.62
C GLU A 471 -2.86 7.21 29.13
N ALA A 472 -4.14 7.02 28.82
CA ALA A 472 -4.57 6.80 27.44
C ALA A 472 -6.01 7.28 27.19
N VAL A 473 -6.27 7.62 25.92
CA VAL A 473 -7.62 7.80 25.39
C VAL A 473 -7.78 6.86 24.20
N SER A 474 -8.74 5.93 24.30
CA SER A 474 -9.02 4.96 23.25
C SER A 474 -10.26 5.38 22.44
N PHE A 475 -10.17 5.29 21.14
CA PHE A 475 -11.24 5.59 20.20
C PHE A 475 -11.60 4.32 19.42
N ALA A 476 -12.89 4.06 19.26
CA ALA A 476 -13.39 3.00 18.39
C ALA A 476 -14.56 3.54 17.56
N LEU A 477 -14.37 3.62 16.25
CA LEU A 477 -15.37 4.05 15.28
C LEU A 477 -15.97 2.83 14.61
N ARG A 478 -17.28 2.83 14.41
CA ARG A 478 -18.01 1.85 13.62
C ARG A 478 -19.00 2.55 12.70
N TRP A 479 -19.14 2.04 11.49
CA TRP A 479 -20.26 2.39 10.63
C TRP A 479 -21.09 1.15 10.25
N THR A 480 -22.37 1.40 9.94
CA THR A 480 -23.28 0.42 9.39
C THR A 480 -24.17 1.04 8.32
N ASP A 481 -24.83 0.21 7.54
CA ASP A 481 -25.69 0.63 6.45
C ASP A 481 -24.92 1.46 5.38
N LYS A 482 -23.74 0.99 4.96
CA LYS A 482 -22.96 1.57 3.87
C LYS A 482 -23.42 0.99 2.53
N PRO A 483 -24.00 1.80 1.64
CA PRO A 483 -24.33 1.33 0.30
C PRO A 483 -23.11 1.30 -0.60
N ALA A 484 -23.08 0.39 -1.57
CA ALA A 484 -22.10 0.42 -2.63
C ALA A 484 -22.25 1.68 -3.50
N CYS A 485 -21.13 2.31 -3.83
CA CYS A 485 -21.10 3.46 -4.72
C CYS A 485 -19.92 3.35 -5.69
N ARG A 486 -20.19 3.48 -6.99
CA ARG A 486 -19.14 3.47 -8.00
C ARG A 486 -18.43 4.81 -8.15
N VAL A 487 -19.10 5.93 -7.79
CA VAL A 487 -18.46 7.23 -7.71
C VAL A 487 -17.32 7.13 -6.68
N PRO A 488 -16.11 7.60 -7.02
CA PRO A 488 -14.98 7.53 -6.10
C PRO A 488 -15.27 8.25 -4.80
N GLU A 489 -14.92 7.63 -3.70
CA GLU A 489 -15.16 8.15 -2.35
C GLU A 489 -13.97 7.93 -1.42
N GLY A 490 -13.95 8.67 -0.31
CA GLY A 490 -12.99 8.53 0.76
C GLY A 490 -13.62 8.80 2.12
N ILE A 491 -13.23 8.01 3.12
CA ILE A 491 -13.68 8.15 4.50
C ILE A 491 -12.45 8.31 5.39
N TRP A 492 -12.53 9.28 6.31
CA TRP A 492 -11.42 9.67 7.16
C TRP A 492 -11.82 9.80 8.61
N CYS A 493 -10.85 9.59 9.50
CA CYS A 493 -10.94 9.98 10.90
C CYS A 493 -9.73 10.84 11.27
N GLY A 494 -9.98 12.08 11.69
CA GLY A 494 -8.97 13.10 11.96
C GLY A 494 -8.65 13.28 13.44
N PHE A 495 -7.38 13.52 13.73
CA PHE A 495 -6.85 13.92 15.02
C PHE A 495 -5.93 15.12 14.79
N CYS A 496 -6.38 16.32 15.14
CA CYS A 496 -5.61 17.52 15.01
C CYS A 496 -5.09 17.97 16.38
N PRO A 497 -3.82 17.75 16.73
CA PRO A 497 -3.26 18.20 17.99
C PRO A 497 -3.20 19.73 18.08
N ALA A 498 -3.59 20.30 19.20
CA ALA A 498 -3.53 21.73 19.43
C ALA A 498 -2.09 22.26 19.55
N GLU A 499 -1.14 21.39 19.90
CA GLU A 499 0.26 21.76 20.10
C GLU A 499 1.21 20.70 19.52
N GLY A 500 2.29 21.15 18.86
CA GLY A 500 3.49 20.40 18.58
C GLY A 500 3.50 19.39 17.43
N PRO A 501 2.53 19.39 16.48
CA PRO A 501 2.52 18.38 15.42
C PRO A 501 3.67 18.49 14.40
N GLU A 502 4.43 19.61 14.40
CA GLU A 502 5.51 19.89 13.45
C GLU A 502 6.67 18.88 13.53
N ASN A 503 6.90 18.33 14.72
CA ASN A 503 7.95 17.33 14.97
C ASN A 503 7.43 15.89 14.83
N CYS A 504 6.40 15.66 14.03
CA CYS A 504 5.80 14.34 13.89
C CYS A 504 6.72 13.34 13.17
N ARG A 505 6.48 12.07 13.45
CA ARG A 505 7.11 10.91 12.79
C ARG A 505 6.03 9.87 12.52
N VAL A 506 6.09 9.26 11.34
CA VAL A 506 5.23 8.12 10.94
C VAL A 506 6.04 6.85 11.07
N ARG A 507 5.48 5.81 11.68
CA ARG A 507 6.19 4.54 11.83
C ARG A 507 5.99 3.66 10.60
N LYS A 508 7.11 3.23 9.98
CA LYS A 508 7.14 2.35 8.80
C LYS A 508 8.17 1.24 9.03
N MET A 509 7.75 0.00 8.89
CA MET A 509 8.63 -1.19 9.07
C MET A 509 9.48 -1.13 10.36
N GLY A 510 8.88 -0.66 11.48
CA GLY A 510 9.55 -0.51 12.77
C GLY A 510 10.33 0.79 12.97
N SER A 511 10.65 1.55 11.93
CA SER A 511 11.39 2.82 12.01
C SER A 511 10.47 4.04 12.01
N TRP A 512 10.87 5.09 12.77
CA TRP A 512 10.14 6.35 12.82
C TRP A 512 10.67 7.31 11.75
N ILE A 513 9.94 7.44 10.65
CA ILE A 513 10.29 8.26 9.49
C ILE A 513 9.74 9.68 9.64
N ASP A 514 10.55 10.66 9.26
CA ASP A 514 10.14 12.05 9.15
C ASP A 514 9.33 12.26 7.86
N PRO A 515 8.01 12.57 7.93
CA PRO A 515 7.22 12.79 6.73
C PRO A 515 7.67 14.03 5.94
N LEU A 516 8.35 14.99 6.58
CA LEU A 516 8.95 16.16 5.90
C LEU A 516 10.23 15.80 5.12
N SER A 517 10.82 14.62 5.35
CA SER A 517 12.01 14.15 4.64
C SER A 517 11.71 13.46 3.31
N VAL A 518 10.44 13.32 2.92
CA VAL A 518 10.06 12.72 1.63
C VAL A 518 10.54 13.60 0.48
N CYS A 519 11.15 12.98 -0.54
CA CYS A 519 11.61 13.73 -1.71
C CYS A 519 10.43 14.25 -2.54
N THR A 520 10.64 15.36 -3.23
CA THR A 520 9.62 15.98 -4.10
C THR A 520 9.15 14.98 -5.15
N GLY A 521 7.85 14.85 -5.31
CA GLY A 521 7.24 13.90 -6.25
C GLY A 521 7.12 12.47 -5.75
N GLY A 522 7.62 12.16 -4.55
CA GLY A 522 7.35 10.93 -3.83
C GLY A 522 6.01 10.95 -3.09
N GLY A 523 5.73 9.93 -2.31
CA GLY A 523 4.53 9.82 -1.48
C GLY A 523 4.57 10.77 -0.27
N MET A 524 4.33 12.06 -0.49
CA MET A 524 4.53 13.12 0.52
C MET A 524 3.36 13.24 1.49
N HIS A 525 2.13 13.08 1.02
CA HIS A 525 0.92 13.41 1.79
C HIS A 525 0.26 12.23 2.46
N LEU A 526 0.30 11.06 1.84
CA LEU A 526 -0.31 9.84 2.35
C LEU A 526 0.75 8.77 2.56
N HIS A 527 0.75 8.16 3.73
CA HIS A 527 1.69 7.14 4.13
C HIS A 527 0.97 5.90 4.63
N ALA A 528 1.53 4.71 4.40
CA ALA A 528 1.15 3.57 5.23
C ALA A 528 2.03 3.52 6.48
N THR A 529 1.44 3.06 7.58
CA THR A 529 2.09 2.96 8.88
C THR A 529 1.82 1.61 9.53
N ASP A 530 2.81 1.03 10.16
CA ASP A 530 2.67 -0.22 10.92
C ASP A 530 2.16 0.00 12.36
N CYS A 531 2.18 1.25 12.84
CA CYS A 531 1.73 1.60 14.19
C CYS A 531 0.88 2.87 14.22
N GLY A 532 1.36 3.98 13.64
CA GLY A 532 0.71 5.29 13.71
C GLY A 532 1.68 6.45 13.64
N VAL A 533 1.32 7.54 14.29
CA VAL A 533 2.06 8.81 14.30
C VAL A 533 2.43 9.17 15.73
N LYS A 534 3.65 9.68 15.93
CA LYS A 534 4.08 10.31 17.18
C LYS A 534 4.54 11.75 16.93
N TRP A 535 4.41 12.60 17.94
CA TRP A 535 4.89 13.99 17.97
C TRP A 535 5.30 14.36 19.40
N ASP A 536 5.75 15.58 19.64
CA ASP A 536 6.20 16.02 20.98
C ASP A 536 5.12 15.92 22.06
N GLY A 537 3.84 15.96 21.68
CA GLY A 537 2.70 15.86 22.62
C GLY A 537 2.25 14.45 22.94
N GLY A 538 2.64 13.44 22.15
CA GLY A 538 2.19 12.06 22.35
C GLY A 538 2.28 11.19 21.10
N GLN A 539 1.55 10.09 21.14
CA GLN A 539 1.45 9.13 20.04
C GLN A 539 0.00 8.70 19.84
N ILE A 540 -0.45 8.66 18.59
CA ILE A 540 -1.69 7.98 18.20
C ILE A 540 -1.33 6.70 17.44
N ALA A 541 -1.61 5.57 18.06
CA ALA A 541 -1.50 4.27 17.43
C ALA A 541 -2.81 3.94 16.70
N THR A 542 -2.73 3.53 15.44
CA THR A 542 -3.86 2.97 14.67
C THR A 542 -3.78 1.45 14.67
N LEU A 543 -4.87 0.77 15.00
CA LEU A 543 -4.89 -0.68 15.05
C LEU A 543 -5.38 -1.30 13.74
N ASP A 544 -6.34 -0.68 13.08
CA ASP A 544 -7.10 -1.30 11.98
C ASP A 544 -6.81 -0.70 10.61
N THR A 545 -6.63 0.61 10.49
CA THR A 545 -6.25 1.23 9.21
C THR A 545 -4.75 1.37 9.07
N ALA A 546 -4.26 1.22 7.84
CA ALA A 546 -2.84 1.37 7.52
C ALA A 546 -2.48 2.81 7.11
N LEU A 547 -3.42 3.57 6.55
CA LEU A 547 -3.12 4.82 5.88
C LEU A 547 -3.32 6.04 6.77
N VAL A 548 -2.37 6.97 6.70
CA VAL A 548 -2.45 8.26 7.38
C VAL A 548 -1.95 9.39 6.45
N SER A 549 -2.75 10.44 6.33
CA SER A 549 -2.35 11.71 5.72
C SER A 549 -1.83 12.63 6.83
N VAL A 550 -0.64 13.18 6.63
CA VAL A 550 -0.06 14.18 7.52
C VAL A 550 -0.38 15.56 6.96
N GLY A 551 -1.11 16.36 7.73
CA GLY A 551 -1.77 17.57 7.25
C GLY A 551 -3.23 17.30 6.88
N ASN A 552 -3.73 17.93 5.82
CA ASN A 552 -5.09 17.74 5.33
C ASN A 552 -5.38 16.28 4.92
N PRO A 553 -6.63 15.80 5.06
CA PRO A 553 -7.04 14.56 4.45
C PRO A 553 -6.88 14.66 2.93
N LYS A 554 -5.92 13.91 2.37
CA LYS A 554 -5.57 14.08 0.96
C LYS A 554 -5.19 12.76 0.30
N VAL A 555 -6.07 12.31 -0.58
CA VAL A 555 -5.76 11.32 -1.60
C VAL A 555 -5.71 12.01 -2.97
N MET A 556 -6.65 12.90 -3.24
CA MET A 556 -6.75 13.69 -4.47
C MET A 556 -7.05 15.18 -4.16
N PRO A 557 -6.66 16.11 -5.06
CA PRO A 557 -5.73 15.93 -6.18
C PRO A 557 -4.29 15.75 -5.69
N TYR A 558 -3.44 15.08 -6.51
CA TYR A 558 -2.01 14.97 -6.27
C TYR A 558 -1.33 16.36 -6.29
N THR A 559 -0.37 16.57 -5.43
CA THR A 559 0.41 17.81 -5.36
C THR A 559 1.84 17.55 -4.92
N LYS A 560 2.75 18.42 -5.34
CA LYS A 560 4.15 18.47 -4.89
C LYS A 560 4.40 19.52 -3.82
N GLU A 561 3.34 20.15 -3.31
CA GLU A 561 3.45 21.12 -2.24
C GLU A 561 3.83 20.43 -0.92
N PRO A 562 4.60 21.11 -0.06
CA PRO A 562 4.94 20.58 1.26
C PRO A 562 3.69 20.29 2.10
N ILE A 563 3.77 19.26 2.92
CA ILE A 563 2.74 18.95 3.91
C ILE A 563 2.72 19.98 5.03
N ARG A 564 1.57 20.09 5.72
CA ARG A 564 1.34 20.98 6.84
C ARG A 564 0.89 20.19 8.07
N PRO A 565 1.82 19.70 8.88
CA PRO A 565 1.49 18.86 10.03
C PRO A 565 0.53 19.53 11.02
N GLU A 566 0.52 20.87 11.08
CA GLU A 566 -0.40 21.66 11.90
C GLU A 566 -1.88 21.46 11.56
N GLU A 567 -2.20 20.91 10.39
CA GLU A 567 -3.56 20.56 9.99
C GLU A 567 -3.98 19.16 10.48
N GLY A 568 -3.10 18.47 11.21
CA GLY A 568 -3.38 17.23 11.94
C GLY A 568 -2.98 15.94 11.21
N PHE A 569 -3.47 14.83 11.76
CA PHE A 569 -3.24 13.47 11.26
C PHE A 569 -4.59 12.86 10.87
N TRP A 570 -4.76 12.55 9.59
CA TRP A 570 -6.01 12.02 9.06
C TRP A 570 -5.83 10.58 8.61
N PHE A 571 -6.43 9.66 9.34
CA PHE A 571 -6.42 8.25 8.99
C PHE A 571 -7.46 7.96 7.91
N ASN A 572 -7.01 7.45 6.76
CA ASN A 572 -7.89 7.02 5.70
C ASN A 572 -8.47 5.64 6.06
N LEU A 573 -9.77 5.58 6.22
CA LEU A 573 -10.50 4.37 6.64
C LEU A 573 -10.90 3.52 5.44
N GLU A 574 -11.24 4.21 4.35
CA GLU A 574 -11.64 3.63 3.08
C GLU A 574 -11.43 4.67 1.98
N ASN A 575 -10.99 4.23 0.83
CA ASN A 575 -11.09 5.00 -0.40
C ASN A 575 -11.23 4.08 -1.61
N THR A 576 -12.07 4.46 -2.56
CA THR A 576 -12.28 3.75 -3.82
C THR A 576 -11.87 4.59 -5.01
N ILE A 577 -10.79 5.36 -4.88
CA ILE A 577 -10.36 6.32 -5.89
C ILE A 577 -9.75 5.64 -7.09
N TRP A 578 -8.93 4.62 -6.84
CA TRP A 578 -8.18 3.95 -7.89
C TRP A 578 -8.97 2.77 -8.49
N GLY A 579 -9.08 2.74 -9.81
CA GLY A 579 -9.71 1.65 -10.54
C GLY A 579 -8.76 0.52 -10.80
N THR A 580 -7.85 0.70 -11.71
CA THR A 580 -6.94 -0.31 -12.29
C THR A 580 -7.25 -1.78 -11.92
N ASN A 581 -6.79 -2.27 -10.77
CA ASN A 581 -7.09 -3.61 -10.24
C ASN A 581 -7.57 -3.60 -8.78
N PHE A 582 -7.88 -2.43 -8.22
CA PHE A 582 -8.33 -2.28 -6.85
C PHE A 582 -9.85 -2.39 -6.71
N VAL A 583 -10.33 -2.54 -5.48
CA VAL A 583 -11.76 -2.57 -5.16
C VAL A 583 -12.37 -1.21 -5.50
N MET A 584 -13.35 -1.18 -6.40
CA MET A 584 -13.96 0.06 -6.91
C MET A 584 -15.17 0.53 -6.11
N TRP A 585 -15.70 -0.28 -5.23
CA TRP A 585 -16.80 0.04 -4.31
C TRP A 585 -16.73 -0.85 -3.08
N TYR A 586 -17.17 -0.33 -1.96
CA TYR A 586 -17.18 -1.03 -0.69
C TYR A 586 -18.54 -0.85 -0.02
N ASP A 587 -19.17 -1.92 0.46
CA ASP A 587 -20.51 -1.91 1.06
C ASP A 587 -20.62 -2.78 2.34
N ASP A 588 -19.48 -3.17 2.91
CA ASP A 588 -19.48 -3.86 4.20
C ASP A 588 -19.54 -2.87 5.39
N ASP A 589 -20.09 -3.30 6.51
CA ASP A 589 -19.90 -2.66 7.80
C ASP A 589 -18.42 -2.72 8.20
N ALA A 590 -17.92 -1.68 8.85
CA ALA A 590 -16.53 -1.67 9.28
C ALA A 590 -16.34 -0.98 10.64
N SER A 591 -15.22 -1.29 11.29
CA SER A 591 -14.83 -0.69 12.56
C SER A 591 -13.33 -0.47 12.64
N PHE A 592 -12.94 0.60 13.34
CA PHE A 592 -11.57 1.07 13.44
C PHE A 592 -11.26 1.54 14.84
N ARG A 593 -10.02 1.35 15.29
CA ARG A 593 -9.59 1.69 16.65
C ARG A 593 -8.29 2.46 16.63
N TRP A 594 -8.19 3.40 17.57
CA TRP A 594 -6.97 4.18 17.85
C TRP A 594 -6.76 4.26 19.35
N VAL A 595 -5.50 4.40 19.73
CA VAL A 595 -5.11 4.63 21.12
C VAL A 595 -4.14 5.81 21.15
N PHE A 596 -4.56 6.88 21.81
CA PHE A 596 -3.67 7.98 22.14
C PHE A 596 -2.97 7.70 23.48
N ARG A 597 -1.68 7.99 23.53
CA ARG A 597 -0.88 8.04 24.76
C ARG A 597 -0.07 9.32 24.82
N GLU A 598 -0.05 9.96 25.98
CA GLU A 598 0.85 11.10 26.20
C GLU A 598 2.31 10.64 26.13
N GLN A 599 3.18 11.51 25.65
CA GLN A 599 4.62 11.31 25.79
C GLN A 599 4.99 11.74 27.22
N MET A 600 5.48 10.79 28.02
CA MET A 600 6.02 11.05 29.36
C MET A 600 7.41 11.68 29.30
#